data_95210bfdcf7548064fb3717c7cae6186
#
_entry.id   95210bfdcf7548064fb3717c7cae6186
#
_cell.length_a   1.000
_cell.length_b   1.000
_cell.length_c   1.000
_cell.angle_alpha   90.00
_cell.angle_beta   90.00
_cell.angle_gamma   90.00
#
_symmetry.space_group_name_H-M   'P 1'
#
loop_
_entity.id
_entity.type
_entity.pdbx_description
1 polymer ?
#
loop_
_entity_poly.entity_id
_entity_poly.type
_entity_poly.pdbx_seq_one_letter_code
_entity_poly.pdbx_strand_id
1 'polypeptide(L)'
;VSDSSLAILQEFLKMPESKDFKIYFATNDKKRDQKFIDSIGLKVELVDIADFKYVKVLATSKYLINNSSFPAYFIRRDEQVYLQTWHGTPLKTLGKRMRFGIESMYNVQHNFLHANYIMFPNEFTRKVIMEDYNLEALYTGTVVMNGYPRNSIFMDHEKADHVTKKLGNEDYTTMAYMPTWRGQSNHDVNTSEYSREIN
;
A
#
# COMPACT_ATOMS: atom_id res chain seq x y z
N VAL A 1 4.60 3.20 -6.45
CA VAL A 1 3.43 3.03 -7.34
C VAL A 1 2.93 1.59 -7.41
N SER A 2 3.72 0.58 -7.14
CA SER A 2 3.35 -0.83 -7.28
C SER A 2 2.90 -1.44 -5.93
N ASP A 3 1.63 -1.37 -5.60
CA ASP A 3 1.06 -2.05 -4.42
C ASP A 3 -0.43 -2.34 -4.64
N SER A 4 -1.11 -2.80 -3.61
CA SER A 4 -2.54 -3.15 -3.62
C SER A 4 -3.43 -2.06 -4.22
N SER A 5 -3.14 -0.78 -3.94
CA SER A 5 -3.88 0.35 -4.53
C SER A 5 -3.81 0.38 -6.06
N LEU A 6 -2.63 0.08 -6.65
CA LEU A 6 -2.49 0.00 -8.11
C LEU A 6 -3.24 -1.22 -8.67
N ALA A 7 -3.13 -2.37 -8.03
CA ALA A 7 -3.83 -3.57 -8.47
C ALA A 7 -5.36 -3.39 -8.45
N ILE A 8 -5.90 -2.78 -7.39
CA ILE A 8 -7.32 -2.42 -7.31
C ILE A 8 -7.71 -1.45 -8.43
N LEU A 9 -6.89 -0.43 -8.68
CA LEU A 9 -7.13 0.53 -9.75
C LEU A 9 -7.18 -0.14 -11.13
N GLN A 10 -6.23 -1.03 -11.42
CA GLN A 10 -6.18 -1.76 -12.69
C GLN A 10 -7.43 -2.60 -12.92
N GLU A 11 -7.92 -3.30 -11.89
CA GLU A 11 -9.15 -4.08 -11.97
C GLU A 11 -10.39 -3.18 -12.08
N PHE A 12 -10.46 -2.10 -11.31
CA PHE A 12 -11.56 -1.15 -11.38
C PHE A 12 -11.70 -0.52 -12.77
N LEU A 13 -10.59 -0.17 -13.42
CA LEU A 13 -10.62 0.43 -14.76
C LEU A 13 -11.12 -0.51 -15.85
N LYS A 14 -11.17 -1.83 -15.61
CA LYS A 14 -11.79 -2.81 -16.52
C LYS A 14 -13.32 -2.81 -16.40
N MET A 15 -13.86 -2.31 -15.31
CA MET A 15 -15.31 -2.27 -15.06
C MET A 15 -15.96 -1.12 -15.85
N PRO A 16 -17.14 -1.33 -16.44
CA PRO A 16 -17.86 -0.27 -17.20
C PRO A 16 -18.13 0.98 -16.36
N GLU A 17 -18.41 0.80 -15.09
CA GLU A 17 -18.74 1.86 -14.12
C GLU A 17 -17.56 2.82 -13.88
N SER A 18 -16.34 2.40 -14.17
CA SER A 18 -15.14 3.25 -13.99
C SER A 18 -15.21 4.56 -14.78
N LYS A 19 -16.00 4.57 -15.87
CA LYS A 19 -16.17 5.76 -16.74
C LYS A 19 -16.90 6.91 -16.04
N ASP A 20 -17.68 6.60 -15.01
CA ASP A 20 -18.44 7.58 -14.24
C ASP A 20 -17.61 8.23 -13.12
N PHE A 21 -16.34 7.82 -12.97
CA PHE A 21 -15.48 8.28 -11.90
C PHE A 21 -14.31 9.12 -12.43
N LYS A 22 -14.06 10.22 -11.73
CA LYS A 22 -12.80 10.94 -11.85
C LYS A 22 -11.80 10.36 -10.86
N ILE A 23 -10.73 9.77 -11.37
CA ILE A 23 -9.77 9.01 -10.59
C ILE A 23 -8.49 9.83 -10.40
N TYR A 24 -8.08 9.97 -9.15
CA TYR A 24 -6.82 10.59 -8.76
C TYR A 24 -5.88 9.55 -8.16
N PHE A 25 -4.62 9.62 -8.54
CA PHE A 25 -3.57 8.80 -7.98
C PHE A 25 -2.52 9.68 -7.31
N ALA A 26 -2.42 9.59 -5.97
CA ALA A 26 -1.50 10.39 -5.20
C ALA A 26 -0.08 9.83 -5.27
N THR A 27 0.91 10.71 -5.44
CA THR A 27 2.33 10.35 -5.57
C THR A 27 3.23 11.40 -4.94
N ASN A 28 4.46 11.01 -4.58
CA ASN A 28 5.53 11.89 -4.15
C ASN A 28 6.57 12.18 -5.24
N ASP A 29 6.43 11.58 -6.42
CA ASP A 29 7.27 11.82 -7.59
C ASP A 29 6.43 11.74 -8.86
N LYS A 30 5.79 12.86 -9.18
CA LYS A 30 4.89 12.95 -10.33
C LYS A 30 5.57 12.65 -11.67
N LYS A 31 6.85 13.05 -11.85
CA LYS A 31 7.56 12.83 -13.12
C LYS A 31 7.87 11.36 -13.36
N ARG A 32 8.37 10.68 -12.33
CA ARG A 32 8.66 9.25 -12.41
C ARG A 32 7.39 8.45 -12.62
N ASP A 33 6.37 8.73 -11.82
CA ASP A 33 5.17 7.92 -11.80
C ASP A 33 4.27 8.19 -13.02
N GLN A 34 4.33 9.39 -13.64
CA GLN A 34 3.65 9.66 -14.90
C GLN A 34 4.18 8.75 -16.01
N LYS A 35 5.50 8.64 -16.14
CA LYS A 35 6.11 7.74 -17.15
C LYS A 35 5.67 6.28 -16.95
N PHE A 36 5.56 5.85 -15.70
CA PHE A 36 5.09 4.51 -15.38
C PHE A 36 3.61 4.33 -15.72
N ILE A 37 2.75 5.25 -15.31
CA ILE A 37 1.31 5.22 -15.59
C ILE A 37 1.05 5.23 -17.10
N ASP A 38 1.77 6.05 -17.85
CA ASP A 38 1.68 6.11 -19.31
C ASP A 38 2.12 4.80 -19.96
N SER A 39 3.18 4.18 -19.44
CA SER A 39 3.72 2.91 -19.98
C SER A 39 2.75 1.73 -19.83
N ILE A 40 1.86 1.79 -18.84
CA ILE A 40 0.82 0.76 -18.62
C ILE A 40 -0.59 1.21 -19.06
N GLY A 41 -0.68 2.38 -19.72
CA GLY A 41 -1.91 2.86 -20.36
C GLY A 41 -3.04 3.23 -19.41
N LEU A 42 -2.77 3.56 -18.16
CA LEU A 42 -3.81 3.91 -17.20
C LEU A 42 -4.24 5.39 -17.35
N LYS A 43 -5.55 5.62 -17.41
CA LYS A 43 -6.16 6.95 -17.49
C LYS A 43 -6.52 7.46 -16.10
N VAL A 44 -5.55 8.09 -15.43
CA VAL A 44 -5.73 8.69 -14.10
C VAL A 44 -5.05 10.05 -14.03
N GLU A 45 -5.51 10.88 -13.11
CA GLU A 45 -4.87 12.17 -12.84
C GLU A 45 -3.90 12.04 -11.66
N LEU A 46 -2.60 12.24 -11.89
CA LEU A 46 -1.60 12.23 -10.83
C LEU A 46 -1.64 13.52 -10.01
N VAL A 47 -1.66 13.36 -8.69
CA VAL A 47 -1.63 14.46 -7.73
C VAL A 47 -0.42 14.32 -6.83
N ASP A 48 0.41 15.36 -6.77
CA ASP A 48 1.55 15.38 -5.84
C ASP A 48 1.05 15.58 -4.41
N ILE A 49 1.53 14.74 -3.48
CA ILE A 49 1.15 14.82 -2.06
C ILE A 49 1.63 16.11 -1.38
N ALA A 50 2.62 16.80 -1.95
CA ALA A 50 3.10 18.09 -1.47
C ALA A 50 2.23 19.27 -1.93
N ASP A 51 1.37 19.08 -2.94
CA ASP A 51 0.55 20.13 -3.49
C ASP A 51 -0.73 20.36 -2.67
N PHE A 52 -1.17 21.62 -2.59
CA PHE A 52 -2.48 21.95 -2.01
C PHE A 52 -3.65 21.24 -2.71
N LYS A 53 -3.49 20.89 -3.99
CA LYS A 53 -4.43 20.10 -4.74
C LYS A 53 -4.68 18.73 -4.09
N TYR A 54 -3.65 18.10 -3.51
CA TYR A 54 -3.80 16.85 -2.78
C TYR A 54 -4.76 16.98 -1.60
N VAL A 55 -4.60 18.05 -0.80
CA VAL A 55 -5.49 18.32 0.34
C VAL A 55 -6.94 18.45 -0.13
N LYS A 56 -7.16 19.21 -1.22
CA LYS A 56 -8.49 19.38 -1.81
C LYS A 56 -9.08 18.05 -2.30
N VAL A 57 -8.29 17.26 -3.02
CA VAL A 57 -8.71 15.95 -3.54
C VAL A 57 -9.04 15.01 -2.40
N LEU A 58 -8.18 14.92 -1.38
CA LEU A 58 -8.40 14.09 -0.19
C LEU A 58 -9.69 14.48 0.53
N ALA A 59 -9.96 15.78 0.68
CA ALA A 59 -11.16 16.29 1.34
C ALA A 59 -12.44 16.08 0.53
N THR A 60 -12.38 16.04 -0.81
CA THR A 60 -13.58 16.02 -1.67
C THR A 60 -13.87 14.67 -2.32
N SER A 61 -12.92 13.75 -2.39
CA SER A 61 -13.14 12.40 -2.94
C SER A 61 -14.13 11.61 -2.11
N LYS A 62 -15.06 10.94 -2.76
CA LYS A 62 -16.03 10.06 -2.10
C LYS A 62 -15.40 8.73 -1.67
N TYR A 63 -14.55 8.15 -2.51
CA TYR A 63 -13.88 6.88 -2.25
C TYR A 63 -12.39 7.10 -2.06
N LEU A 64 -11.86 6.53 -1.00
CA LEU A 64 -10.46 6.62 -0.62
C LEU A 64 -9.88 5.22 -0.49
N ILE A 65 -8.77 4.95 -1.15
CA ILE A 65 -8.05 3.68 -1.05
C ILE A 65 -6.61 4.00 -0.67
N ASN A 66 -6.12 3.42 0.41
CA ASN A 66 -4.75 3.64 0.85
C ASN A 66 -4.14 2.34 1.39
N ASN A 67 -2.86 2.17 1.14
CA ASN A 67 -2.06 1.07 1.67
C ASN A 67 -1.07 1.51 2.77
N SER A 68 -1.08 2.79 3.11
CA SER A 68 -0.24 3.39 4.14
C SER A 68 -1.09 4.30 5.03
N SER A 69 -0.59 5.47 5.44
CA SER A 69 -1.33 6.43 6.24
C SER A 69 -1.53 7.73 5.48
N PHE A 70 -2.73 8.27 5.52
CA PHE A 70 -2.97 9.66 5.18
C PHE A 70 -2.27 10.56 6.23
N PRO A 71 -2.02 11.84 5.90
CA PRO A 71 -1.44 12.79 6.85
C PRO A 71 -2.24 12.89 8.16
N ALA A 72 -1.59 13.28 9.25
CA ALA A 72 -2.21 13.34 10.57
C ALA A 72 -3.42 14.31 10.67
N TYR A 73 -3.52 15.25 9.74
CA TYR A 73 -4.66 16.15 9.64
C TYR A 73 -5.89 15.55 8.93
N PHE A 74 -5.78 14.34 8.39
CA PHE A 74 -6.88 13.69 7.71
C PHE A 74 -7.99 13.30 8.68
N ILE A 75 -9.21 13.75 8.40
CA ILE A 75 -10.43 13.32 9.07
C ILE A 75 -11.41 12.89 7.98
N ARG A 76 -11.84 11.64 8.04
CA ARG A 76 -12.85 11.12 7.13
C ARG A 76 -14.19 11.78 7.38
N ARG A 77 -14.83 12.30 6.34
CA ARG A 77 -16.22 12.79 6.40
C ARG A 77 -17.20 11.61 6.30
N ASP A 78 -18.41 11.81 6.77
CA ASP A 78 -19.42 10.73 6.82
C ASP A 78 -19.76 10.16 5.44
N GLU A 79 -19.73 11.00 4.40
CA GLU A 79 -20.03 10.58 3.03
C GLU A 79 -18.86 9.91 2.31
N GLN A 80 -17.67 9.91 2.91
CA GLN A 80 -16.51 9.24 2.35
C GLN A 80 -16.47 7.78 2.75
N VAL A 81 -16.06 6.93 1.82
CA VAL A 81 -15.81 5.52 2.04
C VAL A 81 -14.32 5.27 1.92
N TYR A 82 -13.69 4.84 3.00
CA TYR A 82 -12.25 4.59 3.08
C TYR A 82 -11.93 3.10 3.22
N LEU A 83 -11.20 2.57 2.25
CA LEU A 83 -10.60 1.23 2.28
C LEU A 83 -9.11 1.33 2.61
N GLN A 84 -8.70 0.72 3.71
CA GLN A 84 -7.31 0.54 4.10
C GLN A 84 -6.86 -0.89 3.76
N THR A 85 -5.89 -1.03 2.87
CA THR A 85 -5.38 -2.36 2.44
C THR A 85 -4.14 -2.80 3.18
N TRP A 86 -3.49 -1.88 3.93
CA TRP A 86 -2.17 -2.09 4.49
C TRP A 86 -1.14 -2.47 3.40
N HIS A 87 0.07 -2.84 3.78
CA HIS A 87 1.14 -3.04 2.80
C HIS A 87 2.04 -4.23 3.08
N GLY A 88 1.74 -5.07 4.07
CA GLY A 88 2.52 -6.28 4.31
C GLY A 88 2.16 -7.00 5.60
N THR A 89 2.51 -8.27 5.64
CA THR A 89 2.44 -9.09 6.85
C THR A 89 3.50 -8.60 7.84
N PRO A 90 3.13 -8.38 9.11
CA PRO A 90 4.07 -7.92 10.14
C PRO A 90 5.20 -8.92 10.37
N LEU A 91 6.42 -8.56 10.03
CA LEU A 91 7.64 -9.33 10.34
C LEU A 91 8.49 -8.66 11.42
N LYS A 92 8.27 -7.37 11.65
CA LYS A 92 8.93 -6.56 12.66
C LYS A 92 7.93 -6.09 13.69
N THR A 93 8.40 -5.66 14.85
CA THR A 93 7.60 -5.05 15.91
C THR A 93 6.87 -3.81 15.40
N LEU A 94 5.57 -3.72 15.67
CA LEU A 94 4.70 -2.63 15.25
C LEU A 94 3.96 -2.00 16.44
N GLY A 95 3.38 -0.83 16.19
CA GLY A 95 2.43 -0.17 17.08
C GLY A 95 2.96 0.04 18.49
N LYS A 96 2.16 -0.30 19.50
CA LYS A 96 2.50 -0.13 20.92
C LYS A 96 3.72 -0.90 21.40
N ARG A 97 4.16 -1.91 20.65
CA ARG A 97 5.35 -2.69 20.98
C ARG A 97 6.66 -2.09 20.46
N MET A 98 6.60 -1.02 19.67
CA MET A 98 7.78 -0.31 19.20
C MET A 98 8.45 0.47 20.34
N ARG A 99 9.75 0.79 20.18
CA ARG A 99 10.56 1.46 21.20
C ARG A 99 9.94 2.76 21.75
N PHE A 100 9.23 3.51 20.90
CA PHE A 100 8.57 4.75 21.29
C PHE A 100 7.07 4.57 21.60
N GLY A 101 6.60 3.33 21.67
CA GLY A 101 5.25 2.98 22.13
C GLY A 101 4.14 3.73 21.40
N ILE A 102 3.22 4.31 22.18
CA ILE A 102 2.01 4.97 21.68
C ILE A 102 2.30 6.13 20.74
N GLU A 103 3.35 6.90 20.98
CA GLU A 103 3.70 8.07 20.14
C GLU A 103 3.99 7.67 18.69
N SER A 104 4.68 6.54 18.47
CA SER A 104 5.00 6.08 17.12
C SER A 104 3.83 5.47 16.36
N MET A 105 2.76 5.08 17.04
CA MET A 105 1.60 4.48 16.39
C MET A 105 0.46 5.46 16.08
N TYR A 106 0.48 6.67 16.65
CA TYR A 106 -0.65 7.60 16.66
C TYR A 106 -1.31 7.80 15.28
N ASN A 107 -0.53 8.20 14.26
CA ASN A 107 -1.10 8.47 12.94
C ASN A 107 -1.58 7.18 12.24
N VAL A 108 -0.92 6.07 12.46
CA VAL A 108 -1.32 4.78 11.87
C VAL A 108 -2.63 4.29 12.50
N GLN A 109 -2.74 4.32 13.82
CA GLN A 109 -3.96 3.99 14.55
C GLN A 109 -5.12 4.88 14.11
N HIS A 110 -4.89 6.20 14.05
CA HIS A 110 -5.86 7.17 13.59
C HIS A 110 -6.40 6.82 12.18
N ASN A 111 -5.52 6.47 11.25
CA ASN A 111 -5.93 6.06 9.91
C ASN A 111 -6.76 4.77 9.91
N PHE A 112 -6.40 3.79 10.72
CA PHE A 112 -7.21 2.57 10.86
C PHE A 112 -8.60 2.88 11.43
N LEU A 113 -8.70 3.72 12.45
CA LEU A 113 -9.98 4.07 13.07
C LEU A 113 -10.91 4.86 12.13
N HIS A 114 -10.34 5.59 11.17
CA HIS A 114 -11.11 6.27 10.14
C HIS A 114 -11.50 5.40 8.95
N ALA A 115 -10.94 4.19 8.80
CA ALA A 115 -11.28 3.31 7.69
C ALA A 115 -12.67 2.67 7.89
N ASN A 116 -13.49 2.68 6.83
CA ASN A 116 -14.74 1.90 6.83
C ASN A 116 -14.43 0.42 6.67
N TYR A 117 -13.40 0.11 5.89
CA TYR A 117 -12.96 -1.24 5.59
C TYR A 117 -11.45 -1.37 5.81
N ILE A 118 -11.04 -2.39 6.55
CA ILE A 118 -9.64 -2.79 6.65
C ILE A 118 -9.50 -4.18 6.03
N MET A 119 -8.61 -4.32 5.08
CA MET A 119 -8.34 -5.59 4.43
C MET A 119 -7.10 -6.26 5.03
N PHE A 120 -7.24 -7.52 5.42
CA PHE A 120 -6.14 -8.35 5.89
C PHE A 120 -6.00 -9.62 5.04
N PRO A 121 -4.77 -10.06 4.74
CA PRO A 121 -4.54 -11.24 3.90
C PRO A 121 -4.72 -12.56 4.64
N ASN A 122 -4.61 -12.55 5.96
CA ASN A 122 -4.69 -13.73 6.82
C ASN A 122 -4.95 -13.33 8.27
N GLU A 123 -5.32 -14.33 9.08
CA GLU A 123 -5.67 -14.14 10.49
C GLU A 123 -4.47 -13.67 11.34
N PHE A 124 -3.26 -14.10 11.02
CA PHE A 124 -2.06 -13.64 11.73
C PHE A 124 -1.90 -12.11 11.60
N THR A 125 -1.97 -11.58 10.37
CA THR A 125 -1.88 -10.13 10.13
C THR A 125 -3.00 -9.38 10.83
N ARG A 126 -4.24 -9.88 10.74
CA ARG A 126 -5.39 -9.31 11.44
C ARG A 126 -5.12 -9.20 12.93
N LYS A 127 -4.78 -10.31 13.57
CA LYS A 127 -4.53 -10.37 15.02
C LYS A 127 -3.45 -9.39 15.45
N VAL A 128 -2.29 -9.39 14.77
CA VAL A 128 -1.17 -8.51 15.12
C VAL A 128 -1.54 -7.04 14.97
N ILE A 129 -2.15 -6.65 13.85
CA ILE A 129 -2.52 -5.24 13.61
C ILE A 129 -3.59 -4.78 14.60
N MET A 130 -4.63 -5.58 14.80
CA MET A 130 -5.72 -5.23 15.72
C MET A 130 -5.21 -5.06 17.16
N GLU A 131 -4.32 -5.94 17.61
CA GLU A 131 -3.73 -5.88 18.94
C GLU A 131 -2.71 -4.75 19.08
N ASP A 132 -1.73 -4.64 18.15
CA ASP A 132 -0.61 -3.72 18.28
C ASP A 132 -1.00 -2.25 18.10
N TYR A 133 -2.10 -1.99 17.40
CA TYR A 133 -2.68 -0.64 17.27
C TYR A 133 -3.92 -0.42 18.14
N ASN A 134 -4.20 -1.30 19.11
CA ASN A 134 -5.35 -1.23 20.03
C ASN A 134 -6.70 -1.03 19.31
N LEU A 135 -6.91 -1.74 18.22
CA LEU A 135 -8.13 -1.59 17.40
C LEU A 135 -9.28 -2.48 17.88
N GLU A 136 -9.02 -3.56 18.62
CA GLU A 136 -10.03 -4.58 18.96
C GLU A 136 -11.28 -3.99 19.65
N ALA A 137 -11.09 -3.00 20.53
CA ALA A 137 -12.20 -2.35 21.23
C ALA A 137 -12.65 -1.01 20.62
N LEU A 138 -11.90 -0.46 19.64
CA LEU A 138 -12.09 0.88 19.13
C LEU A 138 -12.56 0.92 17.68
N TYR A 139 -12.20 -0.09 16.88
CA TYR A 139 -12.56 -0.12 15.48
C TYR A 139 -13.99 -0.58 15.27
N THR A 140 -14.78 0.25 14.63
CA THR A 140 -16.21 0.02 14.38
C THR A 140 -16.52 -0.31 12.91
N GLY A 141 -15.51 -0.29 12.05
CA GLY A 141 -15.68 -0.61 10.63
C GLY A 141 -15.70 -2.11 10.35
N THR A 142 -15.61 -2.47 9.08
CA THR A 142 -15.66 -3.85 8.62
C THR A 142 -14.25 -4.38 8.34
N VAL A 143 -13.93 -5.53 8.90
CA VAL A 143 -12.71 -6.29 8.54
C VAL A 143 -13.01 -7.18 7.34
N VAL A 144 -12.23 -7.04 6.29
CA VAL A 144 -12.29 -7.86 5.07
C VAL A 144 -11.12 -8.83 5.07
N MET A 145 -11.42 -10.13 5.15
CA MET A 145 -10.40 -11.17 5.07
C MET A 145 -10.24 -11.63 3.62
N ASN A 146 -9.22 -11.12 2.95
CA ASN A 146 -8.93 -11.46 1.54
C ASN A 146 -7.42 -11.31 1.29
N GLY A 147 -6.89 -11.97 0.27
CA GLY A 147 -5.48 -11.82 -0.11
C GLY A 147 -5.13 -10.37 -0.45
N TYR A 148 -3.83 -10.05 -0.44
CA TYR A 148 -3.40 -8.74 -0.94
C TYR A 148 -3.68 -8.60 -2.43
N PRO A 149 -4.39 -7.57 -2.88
CA PRO A 149 -4.69 -7.36 -4.30
C PRO A 149 -3.45 -7.37 -5.21
N ARG A 150 -2.32 -6.84 -4.72
CA ARG A 150 -1.04 -6.87 -5.47
C ARG A 150 -0.54 -8.29 -5.79
N ASN A 151 -0.96 -9.29 -5.01
CA ASN A 151 -0.55 -10.68 -5.21
C ASN A 151 -1.33 -11.38 -6.34
N SER A 152 -2.37 -10.74 -6.90
CA SER A 152 -3.09 -11.27 -8.06
C SER A 152 -2.18 -11.54 -9.26
N ILE A 153 -1.06 -10.83 -9.36
CA ILE A 153 -0.06 -11.05 -10.41
C ILE A 153 0.52 -12.48 -10.42
N PHE A 154 0.56 -13.15 -9.27
CA PHE A 154 1.05 -14.54 -9.18
C PHE A 154 0.08 -15.56 -9.79
N MET A 155 -1.15 -15.15 -10.06
CA MET A 155 -2.15 -15.98 -10.74
C MET A 155 -2.14 -15.76 -12.27
N ASP A 156 -1.33 -14.84 -12.76
CA ASP A 156 -1.21 -14.50 -14.18
C ASP A 156 -0.03 -15.28 -14.79
N HIS A 157 -0.31 -16.48 -15.27
CA HIS A 157 0.70 -17.37 -15.84
C HIS A 157 1.35 -16.80 -17.11
N GLU A 158 0.60 -16.06 -17.93
CA GLU A 158 1.16 -15.44 -19.15
C GLU A 158 2.22 -14.40 -18.81
N LYS A 159 1.98 -13.58 -17.76
CA LYS A 159 2.99 -12.64 -17.28
C LYS A 159 4.21 -13.35 -16.67
N ALA A 160 4.00 -14.43 -15.93
CA ALA A 160 5.08 -15.21 -15.35
C ALA A 160 5.98 -15.76 -16.45
N ASP A 161 5.40 -16.38 -17.49
CA ASP A 161 6.12 -16.93 -18.64
C ASP A 161 6.88 -15.82 -19.40
N HIS A 162 6.24 -14.67 -19.61
CA HIS A 162 6.89 -13.53 -20.26
C HIS A 162 8.11 -13.04 -19.47
N VAL A 163 8.02 -12.95 -18.15
CA VAL A 163 9.14 -12.54 -17.29
C VAL A 163 10.27 -13.58 -17.33
N THR A 164 9.94 -14.86 -17.24
CA THR A 164 10.89 -15.96 -17.32
C THR A 164 11.68 -15.91 -18.63
N LYS A 165 11.00 -15.75 -19.76
CA LYS A 165 11.62 -15.58 -21.08
C LYS A 165 12.51 -14.34 -21.14
N LYS A 166 12.03 -13.20 -20.63
CA LYS A 166 12.80 -11.95 -20.60
C LYS A 166 14.09 -12.07 -19.77
N LEU A 167 14.09 -12.89 -18.73
CA LEU A 167 15.26 -13.14 -17.89
C LEU A 167 16.21 -14.20 -18.48
N GLY A 168 15.78 -14.92 -19.51
CA GLY A 168 16.59 -15.98 -20.13
C GLY A 168 16.88 -17.17 -19.21
N ASN A 169 15.95 -17.46 -18.28
CA ASN A 169 16.11 -18.52 -17.28
C ASN A 169 15.03 -19.62 -17.37
N GLU A 170 14.55 -19.88 -18.58
CA GLU A 170 13.51 -20.89 -18.87
C GLU A 170 13.92 -22.29 -18.46
N ASP A 171 15.21 -22.61 -18.61
CA ASP A 171 15.78 -23.92 -18.32
C ASP A 171 16.33 -24.04 -16.88
N TYR A 172 16.16 -23.03 -16.04
CA TYR A 172 16.75 -23.00 -14.71
C TYR A 172 15.72 -22.84 -13.59
N THR A 173 16.00 -23.45 -12.46
CA THR A 173 15.31 -23.11 -11.21
C THR A 173 15.85 -21.80 -10.68
N THR A 174 15.01 -20.76 -10.64
CA THR A 174 15.41 -19.43 -10.15
C THR A 174 15.27 -19.35 -8.64
N MET A 175 16.34 -18.96 -7.96
CA MET A 175 16.32 -18.61 -6.53
C MET A 175 16.52 -17.11 -6.37
N ALA A 176 15.57 -16.43 -5.73
CA ALA A 176 15.68 -15.01 -5.44
C ALA A 176 16.09 -14.80 -3.97
N TYR A 177 17.24 -14.15 -3.74
CA TYR A 177 17.64 -13.67 -2.43
C TYR A 177 17.29 -12.19 -2.29
N MET A 178 16.29 -11.88 -1.46
CA MET A 178 15.77 -10.53 -1.25
C MET A 178 15.74 -10.19 0.25
N PRO A 179 16.91 -9.89 0.86
CA PRO A 179 16.96 -9.56 2.27
C PRO A 179 16.25 -8.25 2.57
N THR A 180 15.63 -8.17 3.76
CA THR A 180 15.03 -6.90 4.21
C THR A 180 16.09 -5.85 4.50
N TRP A 181 15.73 -4.58 4.31
CA TRP A 181 16.60 -3.46 4.69
C TRP A 181 16.88 -3.45 6.20
N ARG A 182 18.08 -2.98 6.58
CA ARG A 182 18.48 -2.74 7.96
C ARG A 182 18.58 -1.24 8.20
N GLY A 183 18.27 -0.75 9.40
CA GLY A 183 18.31 0.66 9.76
C GLY A 183 17.03 1.12 10.47
N GLN A 184 17.02 2.35 10.96
CA GLN A 184 15.84 2.99 11.53
C GLN A 184 15.05 3.68 10.41
N SER A 185 13.71 3.61 10.50
CA SER A 185 12.76 3.92 9.42
C SER A 185 12.77 5.37 8.91
N ASN A 186 13.59 6.26 9.44
CA ASN A 186 13.44 7.67 9.13
C ASN A 186 14.63 8.36 8.44
N HIS A 187 15.86 7.85 8.39
CA HIS A 187 16.92 8.65 7.77
C HIS A 187 18.09 7.94 7.09
N ASP A 188 18.45 6.69 7.36
CA ASP A 188 19.68 6.15 6.76
C ASP A 188 19.49 4.70 6.30
N VAL A 189 19.12 4.52 5.04
CA VAL A 189 19.43 3.26 4.34
C VAL A 189 20.93 3.31 4.01
N ASN A 190 21.77 2.84 4.92
CA ASN A 190 23.20 2.73 4.66
C ASN A 190 23.46 1.49 3.80
N THR A 191 23.39 1.69 2.48
CA THR A 191 23.68 0.63 1.49
C THR A 191 25.11 0.08 1.59
N SER A 192 26.03 0.80 2.27
CA SER A 192 27.42 0.36 2.44
C SER A 192 27.59 -0.77 3.48
N GLU A 193 26.63 -0.97 4.37
CA GLU A 193 26.69 -2.09 5.33
C GLU A 193 26.26 -3.43 4.69
N TYR A 194 25.40 -3.39 3.66
CA TYR A 194 24.99 -4.60 2.94
C TYR A 194 26.13 -5.25 2.16
N SER A 195 27.04 -4.47 1.61
CA SER A 195 28.18 -4.98 0.83
C SER A 195 29.28 -5.61 1.69
N ARG A 196 29.28 -5.39 3.00
CA ARG A 196 30.29 -5.95 3.92
C ARG A 196 29.93 -7.33 4.48
N GLU A 197 28.66 -7.73 4.44
CA GLU A 197 28.21 -9.03 4.96
C GLU A 197 28.11 -10.15 3.90
N ILE A 198 28.33 -9.84 2.62
CA ILE A 198 28.23 -10.78 1.50
C ILE A 198 29.61 -11.21 0.94
N ASN A 199 30.70 -10.66 1.47
CA ASN A 199 32.07 -11.04 1.13
C ASN A 199 32.67 -12.07 2.09
#